data_2e6f0d35108a254b703f45752b7ff34e
#
_entry.id   2e6f0d35108a254b703f45752b7ff34e
#
_cell.length_a   1.000
_cell.length_b   1.000
_cell.length_c   1.000
_cell.angle_alpha   90.00
_cell.angle_beta   90.00
_cell.angle_gamma   90.00
#
_symmetry.space_group_name_H-M   'P 1'
#
loop_
_entity.id
_entity.type
_entity.pdbx_description
1 polymer ?
#
loop_
_entity_poly.entity_id
_entity_poly.type
_entity_poly.pdbx_seq_one_letter_code
_entity_poly.pdbx_strand_id
1 'polypeptide(L)'
;MSLTVSESLVSNVQTAGLKAITLAFLVGNGSCAFGWGGLGGTLPTDNEPNGTSIQSMVQQLHANGVTVIISFGGANGAIVNGCTSASSLQSNLQGVINRYGITMLDFDMEASDTLGAGPGLPVLDQALKGLKSANPGLVVSYTLPVLPTGLINTGTAVLNQAHTDGFTPDVINVMAMDYGSANDNNGQMGLDATDAASATHAQVQQAGLSSNVGVTVMIGINDTNTEIFKLADVNTLLNFANANAYVTRLSFWSLARDNGGCPNQGFASATCSGISQNNFQFSQSFLPFK
;
A
#
# COMPACT_ATOMS: atom_id res chain seq x y z
N MET A 1 6.47 10.59 -4.74
CA MET A 1 5.81 11.52 -3.79
C MET A 1 6.85 11.98 -2.82
N SER A 2 7.08 13.27 -2.69
CA SER A 2 7.94 13.77 -1.63
C SER A 2 7.27 13.42 -0.31
N LEU A 3 7.97 12.67 0.57
CA LEU A 3 7.61 12.61 1.97
C LEU A 3 7.74 14.02 2.55
N THR A 4 6.77 14.88 2.37
CA THR A 4 6.59 16.02 3.24
C THR A 4 5.98 15.51 4.54
N VAL A 5 6.69 14.59 5.17
CA VAL A 5 6.40 14.18 6.53
C VAL A 5 6.95 15.30 7.40
N SER A 6 6.16 16.34 7.55
CA SER A 6 6.41 17.37 8.53
C SER A 6 6.31 16.75 9.93
N GLU A 7 6.82 17.42 10.94
CA GLU A 7 6.59 17.11 12.37
C GLU A 7 5.11 16.85 12.69
N SER A 8 4.21 17.17 11.75
CA SER A 8 2.78 16.96 11.81
C SER A 8 2.30 15.53 11.56
N LEU A 9 3.08 14.56 11.02
CA LEU A 9 2.54 13.24 10.71
C LEU A 9 1.99 12.54 11.95
N VAL A 10 2.77 12.47 13.02
CA VAL A 10 2.32 11.83 14.28
C VAL A 10 1.06 12.51 14.81
N SER A 11 1.05 13.83 14.81
CA SER A 11 -0.12 14.65 15.23
C SER A 11 -1.33 14.40 14.31
N ASN A 12 -1.12 14.33 13.00
CA ASN A 12 -2.19 14.09 12.03
C ASN A 12 -2.80 12.70 12.19
N VAL A 13 -1.97 11.67 12.37
CA VAL A 13 -2.41 10.30 12.64
C VAL A 13 -3.26 10.21 13.91
N GLN A 14 -2.82 10.90 14.97
CA GLN A 14 -3.56 10.98 16.24
C GLN A 14 -4.90 11.70 16.07
N THR A 15 -4.89 12.88 15.41
CA THR A 15 -6.11 13.67 15.17
C THR A 15 -7.10 12.93 14.28
N ALA A 16 -6.62 12.20 13.28
CA ALA A 16 -7.41 11.36 12.40
C ALA A 16 -7.95 10.10 13.10
N GLY A 17 -7.37 9.72 14.25
CA GLY A 17 -7.76 8.53 15.02
C GLY A 17 -7.28 7.21 14.41
N LEU A 18 -6.33 7.25 13.48
CA LEU A 18 -5.84 6.08 12.75
C LEU A 18 -5.12 5.11 13.69
N LYS A 19 -5.32 3.80 13.44
CA LYS A 19 -4.69 2.70 14.18
C LYS A 19 -3.51 2.09 13.43
N ALA A 20 -3.44 2.33 12.13
CA ALA A 20 -2.34 1.89 11.30
C ALA A 20 -2.01 2.94 10.25
N ILE A 21 -0.74 2.98 9.82
CA ILE A 21 -0.28 3.82 8.72
C ILE A 21 0.76 3.08 7.90
N THR A 22 0.68 3.22 6.58
CA THR A 22 1.71 2.74 5.65
C THR A 22 2.63 3.89 5.29
N LEU A 23 3.92 3.72 5.55
CA LEU A 23 4.95 4.64 5.09
C LEU A 23 5.45 4.18 3.72
N ALA A 24 5.29 5.00 2.71
CA ALA A 24 5.54 4.71 1.31
C ALA A 24 6.51 5.75 0.70
N PHE A 25 7.56 5.41 0.03
CA PHE A 25 8.03 4.05 -0.28
C PHE A 25 9.52 3.91 0.00
N LEU A 26 9.96 2.74 0.42
CA LEU A 26 11.33 2.32 0.26
C LEU A 26 11.54 1.78 -1.15
N VAL A 27 12.57 2.25 -1.83
CA VAL A 27 12.90 1.85 -3.20
C VAL A 27 14.30 1.26 -3.28
N GLY A 28 14.47 0.28 -4.16
CA GLY A 28 15.78 -0.30 -4.45
C GLY A 28 16.70 0.71 -5.15
N ASN A 29 17.96 0.72 -4.75
CA ASN A 29 18.97 1.65 -5.26
C ASN A 29 19.90 1.06 -6.32
N GLY A 30 19.57 -0.09 -6.89
CA GLY A 30 20.39 -0.77 -7.90
C GLY A 30 21.52 -1.64 -7.35
N SER A 31 21.72 -1.67 -6.03
CA SER A 31 22.77 -2.46 -5.36
C SER A 31 22.24 -3.34 -4.22
N CYS A 32 21.01 -3.82 -4.36
CA CYS A 32 20.31 -4.64 -3.34
C CYS A 32 20.17 -3.95 -1.98
N ALA A 33 20.12 -2.63 -1.96
CA ALA A 33 19.87 -1.84 -0.76
C ALA A 33 18.67 -0.92 -1.00
N PHE A 34 18.08 -0.41 0.08
CA PHE A 34 16.90 0.43 0.03
C PHE A 34 17.20 1.85 0.52
N GLY A 35 16.46 2.79 -0.03
CA GLY A 35 16.40 4.16 0.45
C GLY A 35 14.99 4.69 0.36
N TRP A 36 14.65 5.69 1.18
CA TRP A 36 13.36 6.37 1.06
C TRP A 36 13.28 7.14 -0.26
N GLY A 37 12.24 6.89 -1.03
CA GLY A 37 11.98 7.57 -2.29
C GLY A 37 11.91 9.09 -2.10
N GLY A 38 12.66 9.81 -2.94
CA GLY A 38 12.75 11.27 -2.87
C GLY A 38 13.80 11.82 -1.90
N LEU A 39 14.40 11.02 -1.02
CA LEU A 39 15.43 11.50 -0.08
C LEU A 39 16.87 11.27 -0.58
N GLY A 40 17.05 10.52 -1.69
CA GLY A 40 18.34 10.36 -2.36
C GLY A 40 19.43 9.62 -1.56
N GLY A 41 19.03 8.97 -0.45
CA GLY A 41 19.94 8.27 0.45
C GLY A 41 19.73 6.76 0.45
N THR A 42 20.64 6.06 1.13
CA THR A 42 20.43 4.69 1.57
C THR A 42 20.13 4.69 3.07
N LEU A 43 19.41 3.69 3.57
CA LEU A 43 19.42 3.47 5.01
C LEU A 43 20.89 3.26 5.47
N PRO A 44 21.39 3.96 6.50
CA PRO A 44 20.69 4.62 7.60
C PRO A 44 20.52 6.13 7.52
N THR A 45 20.67 6.77 6.37
CA THR A 45 20.49 8.23 6.23
C THR A 45 19.04 8.61 5.94
N ASP A 46 18.13 8.13 6.76
CA ASP A 46 16.68 8.25 6.60
C ASP A 46 16.10 9.48 7.32
N ASN A 47 16.74 10.61 7.19
CA ASN A 47 16.21 11.84 7.71
C ASN A 47 15.42 12.59 6.63
N GLU A 48 14.28 13.16 7.03
CA GLU A 48 13.55 14.12 6.24
C GLU A 48 14.42 15.34 5.91
N PRO A 49 14.11 16.10 4.86
CA PRO A 49 14.85 17.33 4.52
C PRO A 49 14.91 18.36 5.65
N ASN A 50 13.94 18.34 6.57
CA ASN A 50 13.91 19.18 7.77
C ASN A 50 14.75 18.61 8.94
N GLY A 51 15.44 17.48 8.75
CA GLY A 51 16.26 16.83 9.76
C GLY A 51 15.50 15.87 10.68
N THR A 52 14.19 15.69 10.51
CA THR A 52 13.40 14.76 11.33
C THR A 52 13.78 13.32 10.97
N SER A 53 14.15 12.52 11.96
CA SER A 53 14.44 11.09 11.77
C SER A 53 13.16 10.29 11.57
N ILE A 54 13.06 9.59 10.45
CA ILE A 54 11.95 8.66 10.17
C ILE A 54 11.89 7.57 11.24
N GLN A 55 13.04 7.07 11.69
CA GLN A 55 13.10 6.09 12.78
C GLN A 55 12.47 6.64 14.07
N SER A 56 12.80 7.88 14.46
CA SER A 56 12.22 8.51 15.65
C SER A 56 10.71 8.69 15.50
N MET A 57 10.26 9.07 14.33
CA MET A 57 8.83 9.23 14.03
C MET A 57 8.08 7.89 14.13
N VAL A 58 8.64 6.80 13.59
CA VAL A 58 8.07 5.45 13.74
C VAL A 58 7.99 5.04 15.21
N GLN A 59 9.02 5.33 16.01
CA GLN A 59 8.99 5.07 17.46
C GLN A 59 7.87 5.84 18.16
N GLN A 60 7.63 7.09 17.78
CA GLN A 60 6.53 7.89 18.33
C GLN A 60 5.17 7.33 17.92
N LEU A 61 4.99 6.87 16.68
CA LEU A 61 3.77 6.22 16.22
C LEU A 61 3.49 4.96 17.05
N HIS A 62 4.50 4.10 17.23
CA HIS A 62 4.38 2.89 18.06
C HIS A 62 4.02 3.22 19.52
N ALA A 63 4.66 4.23 20.10
CA ALA A 63 4.36 4.69 21.46
C ALA A 63 2.90 5.17 21.62
N ASN A 64 2.28 5.61 20.54
CA ASN A 64 0.86 5.99 20.48
C ASN A 64 -0.07 4.84 20.06
N GLY A 65 0.43 3.60 20.02
CA GLY A 65 -0.36 2.42 19.68
C GLY A 65 -0.74 2.31 18.20
N VAL A 66 0.00 3.00 17.32
CA VAL A 66 -0.22 2.96 15.87
C VAL A 66 0.66 1.88 15.25
N THR A 67 0.07 0.98 14.49
CA THR A 67 0.79 0.00 13.68
C THR A 67 1.41 0.69 12.48
N VAL A 68 2.71 0.49 12.27
CA VAL A 68 3.42 1.03 11.11
C VAL A 68 3.72 -0.10 10.13
N ILE A 69 3.31 0.10 8.88
CA ILE A 69 3.62 -0.76 7.74
C ILE A 69 4.65 -0.01 6.89
N ILE A 70 5.69 -0.68 6.43
CA ILE A 70 6.61 -0.10 5.46
C ILE A 70 6.34 -0.73 4.11
N SER A 71 6.06 0.12 3.11
CA SER A 71 5.81 -0.27 1.74
C SER A 71 7.04 -0.03 0.86
N PHE A 72 7.31 -0.98 -0.01
CA PHE A 72 8.40 -0.97 -0.98
C PHE A 72 7.85 -0.84 -2.39
N GLY A 73 8.54 -0.10 -3.27
CA GLY A 73 8.17 0.01 -4.68
C GLY A 73 7.42 1.28 -5.02
N GLY A 74 6.17 1.16 -5.45
CA GLY A 74 5.36 2.26 -5.99
C GLY A 74 5.66 2.58 -7.45
N ALA A 75 4.95 3.56 -8.02
CA ALA A 75 4.95 3.89 -9.46
C ALA A 75 6.35 4.15 -10.08
N ASN A 76 7.30 4.61 -9.29
CA ASN A 76 8.66 4.94 -9.76
C ASN A 76 9.75 4.13 -9.05
N GLY A 77 9.37 3.05 -8.36
CA GLY A 77 10.27 2.29 -7.50
C GLY A 77 10.39 0.82 -7.89
N ALA A 78 11.59 0.36 -8.20
CA ALA A 78 11.89 -1.06 -8.28
C ALA A 78 12.09 -1.64 -6.86
N ILE A 79 11.61 -2.85 -6.62
CA ILE A 79 11.68 -3.52 -5.31
C ILE A 79 12.99 -4.31 -5.20
N VAL A 80 13.30 -5.12 -6.21
CA VAL A 80 14.39 -6.11 -6.18
C VAL A 80 15.61 -5.67 -6.99
N ASN A 81 15.57 -4.47 -7.54
CA ASN A 81 16.60 -3.92 -8.43
C ASN A 81 18.02 -4.07 -7.85
N GLY A 82 18.88 -4.80 -8.58
CA GLY A 82 20.24 -5.11 -8.15
C GLY A 82 20.40 -6.27 -7.17
N CYS A 83 19.31 -6.88 -6.67
CA CYS A 83 19.36 -8.08 -5.87
C CYS A 83 19.42 -9.33 -6.74
N THR A 84 20.52 -10.07 -6.68
CA THR A 84 20.70 -11.34 -7.40
C THR A 84 20.58 -12.55 -6.47
N SER A 85 20.42 -12.35 -5.18
CA SER A 85 20.40 -13.38 -4.15
C SER A 85 19.28 -13.13 -3.14
N ALA A 86 18.42 -14.13 -2.95
CA ALA A 86 17.36 -14.11 -1.96
C ALA A 86 17.90 -13.91 -0.53
N SER A 87 19.07 -14.48 -0.20
CA SER A 87 19.69 -14.32 1.12
C SER A 87 20.15 -12.88 1.38
N SER A 88 20.70 -12.20 0.38
CA SER A 88 21.08 -10.79 0.50
C SER A 88 19.85 -9.91 0.67
N LEU A 89 18.80 -10.15 -0.13
CA LEU A 89 17.53 -9.43 -0.01
C LEU A 89 16.88 -9.65 1.36
N GLN A 90 16.84 -10.91 1.84
CA GLN A 90 16.34 -11.25 3.17
C GLN A 90 17.08 -10.50 4.27
N SER A 91 18.42 -10.43 4.20
CA SER A 91 19.24 -9.72 5.18
C SER A 91 18.94 -8.22 5.20
N ASN A 92 18.72 -7.61 4.02
CA ASN A 92 18.40 -6.20 3.93
C ASN A 92 16.98 -5.90 4.43
N LEU A 93 16.00 -6.74 4.12
CA LEU A 93 14.64 -6.63 4.66
C LEU A 93 14.61 -6.82 6.18
N GLN A 94 15.42 -7.76 6.71
CA GLN A 94 15.58 -7.93 8.17
C GLN A 94 16.19 -6.67 8.80
N GLY A 95 17.10 -6.01 8.12
CA GLY A 95 17.66 -4.72 8.55
C GLY A 95 16.57 -3.64 8.68
N VAL A 96 15.63 -3.59 7.75
CA VAL A 96 14.46 -2.66 7.81
C VAL A 96 13.57 -3.00 9.00
N ILE A 97 13.22 -4.28 9.18
CA ILE A 97 12.41 -4.75 10.33
C ILE A 97 13.07 -4.33 11.65
N ASN A 98 14.35 -4.62 11.81
CA ASN A 98 15.08 -4.32 13.03
C ASN A 98 15.20 -2.82 13.30
N ARG A 99 15.42 -2.03 12.23
CA ARG A 99 15.58 -0.58 12.33
C ARG A 99 14.31 0.11 12.81
N TYR A 100 13.18 -0.28 12.28
CA TYR A 100 11.91 0.37 12.56
C TYR A 100 11.03 -0.36 13.58
N GLY A 101 11.41 -1.57 13.99
CA GLY A 101 10.64 -2.37 14.96
C GLY A 101 9.26 -2.75 14.43
N ILE A 102 9.14 -3.04 13.14
CA ILE A 102 7.87 -3.32 12.46
C ILE A 102 7.62 -4.82 12.33
N THR A 103 6.36 -5.17 12.17
CA THR A 103 5.89 -6.54 11.96
C THR A 103 5.07 -6.70 10.68
N MET A 104 5.00 -5.64 9.86
CA MET A 104 4.24 -5.63 8.61
C MET A 104 5.07 -5.00 7.50
N LEU A 105 5.20 -5.72 6.39
CA LEU A 105 5.80 -5.25 5.15
C LEU A 105 4.76 -5.27 4.03
N ASP A 106 4.84 -4.28 3.17
CA ASP A 106 4.03 -4.18 1.97
C ASP A 106 4.93 -4.05 0.74
N PHE A 107 4.55 -4.65 -0.37
CA PHE A 107 5.27 -4.57 -1.64
C PHE A 107 4.31 -4.08 -2.71
N ASP A 108 4.45 -2.82 -3.06
CA ASP A 108 3.66 -2.14 -4.07
C ASP A 108 4.30 -2.36 -5.44
N MET A 109 3.74 -3.34 -6.18
CA MET A 109 4.31 -3.88 -7.39
C MET A 109 3.74 -3.17 -8.62
N GLU A 110 4.41 -2.12 -9.04
CA GLU A 110 4.07 -1.38 -10.26
C GLU A 110 5.19 -1.47 -11.32
N ALA A 111 6.40 -1.75 -10.90
CA ALA A 111 7.55 -1.87 -11.79
C ALA A 111 7.71 -3.31 -12.33
N SER A 112 8.30 -3.43 -13.52
CA SER A 112 8.48 -4.69 -14.26
C SER A 112 9.50 -5.65 -13.63
N ASP A 113 10.17 -5.27 -12.56
CA ASP A 113 11.06 -6.19 -11.82
C ASP A 113 10.27 -7.24 -11.02
N THR A 114 9.04 -6.95 -10.62
CA THR A 114 8.16 -7.83 -9.87
C THR A 114 6.79 -8.00 -10.50
N LEU A 115 6.17 -6.93 -11.01
CA LEU A 115 4.85 -7.01 -11.65
C LEU A 115 4.90 -7.86 -12.93
N GLY A 116 3.85 -8.64 -13.18
CA GLY A 116 3.78 -9.55 -14.32
C GLY A 116 4.71 -10.77 -14.22
N ALA A 117 5.03 -11.22 -13.00
CA ALA A 117 6.05 -12.22 -12.72
C ALA A 117 7.43 -11.80 -13.25
N GLY A 118 7.80 -10.54 -13.03
CA GLY A 118 9.12 -10.03 -13.37
C GLY A 118 10.25 -10.82 -12.72
N PRO A 119 11.48 -10.74 -13.24
CA PRO A 119 12.60 -11.59 -12.84
C PRO A 119 13.01 -11.45 -11.36
N GLY A 120 12.61 -10.37 -10.72
CA GLY A 120 12.86 -10.14 -9.30
C GLY A 120 11.87 -10.88 -8.38
N LEU A 121 10.68 -11.22 -8.86
CA LEU A 121 9.63 -11.80 -8.03
C LEU A 121 10.05 -13.14 -7.38
N PRO A 122 10.66 -14.13 -8.08
CA PRO A 122 11.14 -15.34 -7.44
C PRO A 122 12.21 -15.09 -6.38
N VAL A 123 13.07 -14.08 -6.56
CA VAL A 123 14.08 -13.68 -5.58
C VAL A 123 13.40 -13.10 -4.33
N LEU A 124 12.37 -12.28 -4.52
CA LEU A 124 11.57 -11.70 -3.44
C LEU A 124 10.82 -12.79 -2.67
N ASP A 125 10.11 -13.68 -3.36
CA ASP A 125 9.33 -14.75 -2.74
C ASP A 125 10.22 -15.66 -1.86
N GLN A 126 11.40 -16.04 -2.35
CA GLN A 126 12.35 -16.85 -1.57
C GLN A 126 12.91 -16.08 -0.36
N ALA A 127 13.21 -14.78 -0.52
CA ALA A 127 13.66 -13.94 0.59
C ALA A 127 12.56 -13.82 1.67
N LEU A 128 11.32 -13.63 1.27
CA LEU A 128 10.19 -13.49 2.17
C LEU A 128 9.85 -14.80 2.90
N LYS A 129 10.01 -15.95 2.26
CA LYS A 129 9.89 -17.27 2.94
C LYS A 129 10.88 -17.37 4.08
N GLY A 130 12.15 -17.05 3.83
CA GLY A 130 13.19 -17.04 4.86
C GLY A 130 12.89 -16.00 5.96
N LEU A 131 12.43 -14.83 5.56
CA LEU A 131 12.11 -13.75 6.49
C LEU A 131 10.95 -14.10 7.42
N LYS A 132 9.86 -14.69 6.90
CA LYS A 132 8.72 -15.16 7.73
C LYS A 132 9.13 -16.27 8.68
N SER A 133 10.03 -17.17 8.25
CA SER A 133 10.58 -18.20 9.13
C SER A 133 11.41 -17.63 10.29
N ALA A 134 12.15 -16.56 10.03
CA ALA A 134 12.97 -15.86 11.03
C ALA A 134 12.16 -14.93 11.95
N ASN A 135 10.98 -14.49 11.51
CA ASN A 135 10.11 -13.55 12.21
C ASN A 135 8.68 -14.09 12.31
N PRO A 136 8.40 -15.01 13.26
CA PRO A 136 7.05 -15.51 13.48
C PRO A 136 6.06 -14.35 13.72
N GLY A 137 4.97 -14.31 12.98
CA GLY A 137 3.97 -13.23 13.06
C GLY A 137 4.22 -12.05 12.09
N LEU A 138 5.29 -12.10 11.28
CA LEU A 138 5.47 -11.11 10.21
C LEU A 138 4.34 -11.24 9.18
N VAL A 139 3.66 -10.14 8.92
CA VAL A 139 2.61 -10.01 7.89
C VAL A 139 3.22 -9.40 6.63
N VAL A 140 2.96 -10.03 5.49
CA VAL A 140 3.43 -9.55 4.17
C VAL A 140 2.24 -9.33 3.27
N SER A 141 2.17 -8.15 2.66
CA SER A 141 1.19 -7.85 1.61
C SER A 141 1.84 -7.55 0.27
N TYR A 142 1.16 -7.96 -0.80
CA TYR A 142 1.44 -7.53 -2.17
C TYR A 142 0.35 -6.55 -2.59
N THR A 143 0.74 -5.34 -2.95
CA THR A 143 -0.16 -4.30 -3.47
C THR A 143 -0.08 -4.29 -4.98
N LEU A 144 -1.23 -4.46 -5.65
CA LEU A 144 -1.32 -4.72 -7.08
C LEU A 144 -2.35 -3.82 -7.77
N PRO A 145 -2.08 -3.38 -9.02
CA PRO A 145 -3.08 -2.73 -9.85
C PRO A 145 -4.28 -3.66 -10.13
N VAL A 146 -5.47 -3.10 -10.14
CA VAL A 146 -6.72 -3.84 -10.31
C VAL A 146 -7.69 -3.08 -11.21
N LEU A 147 -8.62 -3.80 -11.84
CA LEU A 147 -9.84 -3.25 -12.43
C LEU A 147 -11.06 -3.69 -11.58
N PRO A 148 -12.25 -3.12 -11.77
CA PRO A 148 -13.46 -3.63 -11.11
C PRO A 148 -13.72 -5.12 -11.38
N THR A 149 -13.23 -5.62 -12.51
CA THR A 149 -13.30 -7.05 -12.89
C THR A 149 -12.22 -7.93 -12.25
N GLY A 150 -11.36 -7.39 -11.39
CA GLY A 150 -10.25 -8.07 -10.72
C GLY A 150 -8.88 -7.72 -11.29
N LEU A 151 -7.88 -8.47 -10.82
CA LEU A 151 -6.50 -8.34 -11.29
C LEU A 151 -6.41 -8.64 -12.79
N ILE A 152 -5.70 -7.78 -13.51
CA ILE A 152 -5.37 -8.02 -14.91
C ILE A 152 -4.24 -9.08 -15.05
N ASN A 153 -3.88 -9.43 -16.28
CA ASN A 153 -2.91 -10.50 -16.53
C ASN A 153 -1.58 -10.35 -15.79
N THR A 154 -1.10 -9.14 -15.59
CA THR A 154 0.14 -8.88 -14.83
C THR A 154 -0.02 -9.20 -13.35
N GLY A 155 -1.15 -8.88 -12.74
CA GLY A 155 -1.45 -9.19 -11.34
C GLY A 155 -1.69 -10.69 -11.12
N THR A 156 -2.46 -11.35 -12.01
CA THR A 156 -2.68 -12.81 -11.93
C THR A 156 -1.38 -13.59 -12.15
N ALA A 157 -0.45 -13.09 -12.98
CA ALA A 157 0.87 -13.67 -13.12
C ALA A 157 1.68 -13.62 -11.81
N VAL A 158 1.56 -12.56 -11.03
CA VAL A 158 2.18 -12.45 -9.68
C VAL A 158 1.62 -13.54 -8.76
N LEU A 159 0.30 -13.74 -8.72
CA LEU A 159 -0.31 -14.79 -7.88
C LEU A 159 0.19 -16.20 -8.27
N ASN A 160 0.21 -16.50 -9.57
CA ASN A 160 0.64 -17.79 -10.08
C ASN A 160 2.13 -18.03 -9.80
N GLN A 161 2.97 -17.01 -9.90
CA GLN A 161 4.39 -17.12 -9.57
C GLN A 161 4.59 -17.37 -8.09
N ALA A 162 3.94 -16.61 -7.21
CA ALA A 162 4.02 -16.81 -5.76
C ALA A 162 3.60 -18.25 -5.38
N HIS A 163 2.52 -18.78 -5.98
CA HIS A 163 2.13 -20.17 -5.79
C HIS A 163 3.23 -21.14 -6.25
N THR A 164 3.81 -20.91 -7.43
CA THR A 164 4.90 -21.72 -7.99
C THR A 164 6.12 -21.72 -7.08
N ASP A 165 6.47 -20.58 -6.51
CA ASP A 165 7.59 -20.41 -5.59
C ASP A 165 7.28 -20.97 -4.18
N GLY A 166 6.03 -21.39 -3.95
CA GLY A 166 5.55 -21.88 -2.65
C GLY A 166 5.56 -20.81 -1.58
N PHE A 167 5.27 -19.56 -1.98
CA PHE A 167 5.07 -18.42 -1.08
C PHE A 167 3.59 -17.99 -1.11
N THR A 168 3.04 -17.68 0.04
CA THR A 168 1.68 -17.12 0.15
C THR A 168 1.77 -15.80 0.91
N PRO A 169 1.58 -14.65 0.25
CA PRO A 169 1.38 -13.38 0.94
C PRO A 169 0.19 -13.46 1.89
N ASP A 170 0.24 -12.80 3.02
CA ASP A 170 -0.89 -12.78 3.96
C ASP A 170 -2.07 -11.98 3.39
N VAL A 171 -1.77 -10.92 2.64
CA VAL A 171 -2.77 -10.03 2.05
C VAL A 171 -2.39 -9.72 0.60
N ILE A 172 -3.35 -9.87 -0.31
CA ILE A 172 -3.32 -9.24 -1.63
C ILE A 172 -4.12 -7.95 -1.52
N ASN A 173 -3.41 -6.83 -1.47
CA ASN A 173 -4.00 -5.51 -1.41
C ASN A 173 -4.18 -4.96 -2.82
N VAL A 174 -5.34 -4.43 -3.15
CA VAL A 174 -5.62 -3.92 -4.49
C VAL A 174 -5.69 -2.40 -4.49
N MET A 175 -5.10 -1.78 -5.52
CA MET A 175 -5.19 -0.36 -5.77
C MET A 175 -6.51 -0.07 -6.52
N ALA A 176 -7.59 0.09 -5.76
CA ALA A 176 -8.94 0.33 -6.25
C ALA A 176 -9.10 1.81 -6.66
N MET A 177 -8.39 2.21 -7.70
CA MET A 177 -8.26 3.57 -8.20
C MET A 177 -7.75 3.54 -9.65
N ASP A 178 -7.93 4.65 -10.37
CA ASP A 178 -7.33 4.91 -11.70
C ASP A 178 -7.61 3.81 -12.73
N TYR A 179 -8.84 3.30 -12.73
CA TYR A 179 -9.30 2.23 -13.63
C TYR A 179 -9.33 2.65 -15.11
N GLY A 180 -9.42 3.96 -15.35
CA GLY A 180 -9.67 4.55 -16.67
C GLY A 180 -11.16 4.57 -17.03
N SER A 181 -11.59 5.63 -17.68
CA SER A 181 -13.01 5.92 -17.98
C SER A 181 -13.74 4.85 -18.82
N ALA A 182 -13.01 3.89 -19.40
CA ALA A 182 -13.59 2.74 -20.09
C ALA A 182 -13.93 1.58 -19.13
N ASN A 183 -13.43 1.59 -17.93
CA ASN A 183 -13.53 0.51 -16.95
C ASN A 183 -14.22 0.96 -15.65
N ASP A 184 -14.25 2.26 -15.37
CA ASP A 184 -15.02 2.78 -14.27
C ASP A 184 -16.53 2.59 -14.57
N ASN A 185 -17.28 2.22 -13.56
CA ASN A 185 -18.72 1.96 -13.70
C ASN A 185 -19.51 3.28 -13.64
N ASN A 186 -19.21 4.20 -14.56
CA ASN A 186 -19.70 5.59 -14.57
C ASN A 186 -19.41 6.35 -13.27
N GLY A 187 -18.20 6.14 -12.71
CA GLY A 187 -17.72 6.81 -11.52
C GLY A 187 -18.35 6.31 -10.22
N GLN A 188 -18.85 5.08 -10.19
CA GLN A 188 -19.38 4.43 -8.98
C GLN A 188 -18.23 3.80 -8.17
N MET A 189 -17.26 4.61 -7.79
CA MET A 189 -15.97 4.16 -7.22
C MET A 189 -16.11 3.24 -6.00
N GLY A 190 -17.14 3.42 -5.17
CA GLY A 190 -17.41 2.54 -4.04
C GLY A 190 -17.81 1.12 -4.48
N LEU A 191 -18.64 0.98 -5.52
CA LEU A 191 -19.02 -0.31 -6.10
C LEU A 191 -17.83 -0.94 -6.82
N ASP A 192 -17.11 -0.16 -7.62
CA ASP A 192 -15.92 -0.62 -8.34
C ASP A 192 -14.87 -1.22 -7.39
N ALA A 193 -14.68 -0.60 -6.23
CA ALA A 193 -13.77 -1.11 -5.20
C ALA A 193 -14.26 -2.44 -4.59
N THR A 194 -15.59 -2.61 -4.39
CA THR A 194 -16.15 -3.86 -3.87
C THR A 194 -16.09 -4.99 -4.90
N ASP A 195 -16.36 -4.68 -6.16
CA ASP A 195 -16.28 -5.62 -7.27
C ASP A 195 -14.85 -6.09 -7.49
N ALA A 196 -13.88 -5.15 -7.49
CA ALA A 196 -12.45 -5.45 -7.56
C ALA A 196 -12.00 -6.39 -6.43
N ALA A 197 -12.44 -6.14 -5.19
CA ALA A 197 -12.12 -6.99 -4.05
C ALA A 197 -12.70 -8.40 -4.18
N SER A 198 -13.97 -8.51 -4.60
CA SER A 198 -14.63 -9.80 -4.82
C SER A 198 -13.96 -10.62 -5.89
N ALA A 199 -13.68 -10.00 -7.04
CA ALA A 199 -13.03 -10.65 -8.16
C ALA A 199 -11.60 -11.08 -7.82
N THR A 200 -10.85 -10.22 -7.10
CA THR A 200 -9.49 -10.56 -6.62
C THR A 200 -9.51 -11.74 -5.66
N HIS A 201 -10.48 -11.80 -4.72
CA HIS A 201 -10.60 -12.95 -3.82
C HIS A 201 -10.80 -14.26 -4.60
N ALA A 202 -11.67 -14.26 -5.62
CA ALA A 202 -11.86 -15.42 -6.47
C ALA A 202 -10.58 -15.82 -7.24
N GLN A 203 -9.82 -14.83 -7.73
CA GLN A 203 -8.54 -15.06 -8.42
C GLN A 203 -7.45 -15.62 -7.48
N VAL A 204 -7.39 -15.14 -6.23
CA VAL A 204 -6.50 -15.67 -5.19
C VAL A 204 -6.80 -17.16 -4.96
N GLN A 205 -8.07 -17.54 -4.80
CA GLN A 205 -8.48 -18.93 -4.64
C GLN A 205 -8.16 -19.77 -5.89
N GLN A 206 -8.40 -19.22 -7.07
CA GLN A 206 -8.09 -19.90 -8.34
C GLN A 206 -6.59 -20.15 -8.51
N ALA A 207 -5.74 -19.25 -8.04
CA ALA A 207 -4.28 -19.41 -8.00
C ALA A 207 -3.80 -20.42 -6.94
N GLY A 208 -4.69 -20.97 -6.11
CA GLY A 208 -4.35 -21.91 -5.04
C GLY A 208 -3.72 -21.24 -3.81
N LEU A 209 -3.92 -19.93 -3.64
CA LEU A 209 -3.44 -19.18 -2.49
C LEU A 209 -4.54 -19.00 -1.43
N SER A 210 -4.15 -18.78 -0.19
CA SER A 210 -5.04 -18.53 0.96
C SER A 210 -4.96 -17.10 1.50
N SER A 211 -4.45 -16.17 0.68
CA SER A 211 -4.30 -14.76 1.05
C SER A 211 -5.65 -14.09 1.29
N ASN A 212 -5.71 -13.23 2.28
CA ASN A 212 -6.80 -12.29 2.44
C ASN A 212 -6.71 -11.15 1.42
N VAL A 213 -7.74 -10.33 1.33
CA VAL A 213 -7.80 -9.17 0.44
C VAL A 213 -7.70 -7.87 1.27
N GLY A 214 -6.89 -6.95 0.81
CA GLY A 214 -6.88 -5.56 1.23
C GLY A 214 -7.41 -4.68 0.10
N VAL A 215 -7.96 -3.53 0.43
CA VAL A 215 -8.43 -2.54 -0.55
C VAL A 215 -7.85 -1.18 -0.21
N THR A 216 -7.14 -0.59 -1.14
CA THR A 216 -6.64 0.78 -1.06
C THR A 216 -7.33 1.62 -2.13
N VAL A 217 -8.10 2.62 -1.70
CA VAL A 217 -8.77 3.58 -2.60
C VAL A 217 -8.01 4.90 -2.66
N MET A 218 -8.13 5.65 -3.74
CA MET A 218 -7.64 7.03 -3.81
C MET A 218 -8.80 7.99 -3.49
N ILE A 219 -8.72 8.64 -2.34
CA ILE A 219 -9.80 9.52 -1.86
C ILE A 219 -9.88 10.82 -2.64
N GLY A 220 -11.10 11.26 -2.94
CA GLY A 220 -11.36 12.44 -3.77
C GLY A 220 -11.08 12.18 -5.25
N ILE A 221 -10.58 13.21 -5.95
CA ILE A 221 -10.27 13.15 -7.38
C ILE A 221 -9.03 12.25 -7.59
N ASN A 222 -9.16 11.22 -8.43
CA ASN A 222 -8.08 10.32 -8.81
C ASN A 222 -7.19 10.93 -9.91
N ASP A 223 -6.06 10.28 -10.25
CA ASP A 223 -5.21 10.73 -11.37
C ASP A 223 -5.97 10.59 -12.69
N THR A 224 -6.82 9.59 -12.84
CA THR A 224 -7.91 9.57 -13.83
C THR A 224 -9.01 10.51 -13.34
N ASN A 225 -8.98 11.75 -13.74
CA ASN A 225 -9.77 12.84 -13.15
C ASN A 225 -11.29 12.73 -13.29
N THR A 226 -11.80 11.77 -14.05
CA THR A 226 -13.24 11.42 -14.12
C THR A 226 -13.66 10.54 -12.95
N GLU A 227 -12.71 9.93 -12.27
CA GLU A 227 -12.92 9.06 -11.12
C GLU A 227 -12.80 9.88 -9.82
N ILE A 228 -13.87 9.86 -9.03
CA ILE A 228 -13.92 10.60 -7.77
C ILE A 228 -14.46 9.69 -6.68
N PHE A 229 -13.58 9.25 -5.79
CA PHE A 229 -14.01 8.50 -4.61
C PHE A 229 -14.56 9.46 -3.55
N LYS A 230 -15.86 9.39 -3.32
CA LYS A 230 -16.61 10.31 -2.46
C LYS A 230 -16.76 9.75 -1.04
N LEU A 231 -17.10 10.62 -0.09
CA LEU A 231 -17.43 10.21 1.28
C LEU A 231 -18.58 9.17 1.35
N ALA A 232 -19.55 9.23 0.41
CA ALA A 232 -20.61 8.24 0.33
C ALA A 232 -20.10 6.83 -0.04
N ASP A 233 -19.04 6.75 -0.83
CA ASP A 233 -18.44 5.49 -1.29
C ASP A 233 -17.81 4.72 -0.14
N VAL A 234 -17.34 5.42 0.91
CA VAL A 234 -16.83 4.81 2.14
C VAL A 234 -17.86 3.86 2.75
N ASN A 235 -19.12 4.27 2.83
CA ASN A 235 -20.18 3.42 3.41
C ASN A 235 -20.39 2.14 2.59
N THR A 236 -20.36 2.23 1.26
CA THR A 236 -20.47 1.08 0.38
C THR A 236 -19.33 0.08 0.65
N LEU A 237 -18.09 0.59 0.66
CA LEU A 237 -16.91 -0.24 0.89
C LEU A 237 -16.88 -0.83 2.31
N LEU A 238 -17.22 -0.05 3.35
CA LEU A 238 -17.29 -0.52 4.74
C LEU A 238 -18.32 -1.63 4.94
N ASN A 239 -19.53 -1.44 4.40
CA ASN A 239 -20.58 -2.44 4.52
C ASN A 239 -20.15 -3.75 3.85
N PHE A 240 -19.54 -3.67 2.68
CA PHE A 240 -19.01 -4.83 1.99
C PHE A 240 -17.89 -5.49 2.80
N ALA A 241 -16.89 -4.73 3.25
CA ALA A 241 -15.73 -5.26 3.96
C ALA A 241 -16.14 -5.92 5.28
N ASN A 242 -17.01 -5.29 6.07
CA ASN A 242 -17.48 -5.86 7.33
C ASN A 242 -18.38 -7.11 7.15
N ALA A 243 -18.95 -7.30 5.97
CA ALA A 243 -19.75 -8.50 5.62
C ALA A 243 -18.87 -9.66 5.05
N ASN A 244 -17.63 -9.39 4.69
CA ASN A 244 -16.75 -10.35 4.00
C ASN A 244 -15.45 -10.55 4.79
N ALA A 245 -15.37 -11.62 5.57
CA ALA A 245 -14.25 -11.89 6.49
C ALA A 245 -12.87 -12.03 5.79
N TYR A 246 -12.84 -12.25 4.48
CA TYR A 246 -11.60 -12.27 3.71
C TYR A 246 -11.05 -10.85 3.43
N VAL A 247 -11.82 -9.80 3.65
CA VAL A 247 -11.33 -8.41 3.59
C VAL A 247 -10.77 -8.04 4.96
N THR A 248 -9.46 -7.98 5.07
CA THR A 248 -8.78 -7.77 6.36
C THR A 248 -8.05 -6.43 6.45
N ARG A 249 -8.07 -5.64 5.37
CA ARG A 249 -7.45 -4.31 5.33
C ARG A 249 -8.27 -3.35 4.48
N LEU A 250 -8.54 -2.17 5.02
CA LEU A 250 -8.96 -1.01 4.24
C LEU A 250 -7.93 0.10 4.41
N SER A 251 -7.52 0.68 3.31
CA SER A 251 -6.54 1.76 3.25
C SER A 251 -6.97 2.81 2.23
N PHE A 252 -6.35 3.96 2.29
CA PHE A 252 -6.56 4.98 1.26
C PHE A 252 -5.28 5.76 0.92
N TRP A 253 -5.19 6.19 -0.30
CA TRP A 253 -4.17 7.09 -0.82
C TRP A 253 -4.74 8.51 -0.86
N SER A 254 -4.31 9.44 0.01
CA SER A 254 -3.38 9.30 1.10
C SER A 254 -3.76 10.25 2.24
N LEU A 255 -3.18 10.09 3.43
CA LEU A 255 -3.47 10.94 4.57
C LEU A 255 -3.24 12.43 4.26
N ALA A 256 -2.20 12.78 3.48
CA ALA A 256 -1.94 14.15 3.06
C ALA A 256 -3.09 14.75 2.21
N ARG A 257 -3.87 13.89 1.54
CA ARG A 257 -5.03 14.30 0.74
C ARG A 257 -6.31 14.44 1.55
N ASP A 258 -6.36 13.92 2.79
CA ASP A 258 -7.60 13.89 3.59
C ASP A 258 -7.93 15.25 4.21
N ASN A 259 -8.14 16.22 3.33
CA ASN A 259 -8.60 17.56 3.67
C ASN A 259 -9.31 18.24 2.50
N GLY A 260 -10.12 19.26 2.80
CA GLY A 260 -10.89 20.06 1.85
C GLY A 260 -10.18 21.35 1.39
N GLY A 261 -8.84 21.42 1.45
CA GLY A 261 -8.09 22.65 1.17
C GLY A 261 -8.15 23.12 -0.29
N CYS A 262 -8.60 22.28 -1.23
CA CYS A 262 -8.70 22.60 -2.65
C CYS A 262 -10.04 22.12 -3.27
N PRO A 263 -11.18 22.56 -2.77
CA PRO A 263 -12.46 22.11 -3.30
C PRO A 263 -12.64 22.54 -4.77
N ASN A 264 -13.26 21.67 -5.57
CA ASN A 264 -13.53 21.90 -7.00
C ASN A 264 -12.26 22.03 -7.88
N GLN A 265 -11.12 21.49 -7.44
CA GLN A 265 -9.96 21.35 -8.28
C GLN A 265 -10.25 20.26 -9.32
N GLY A 266 -10.06 20.55 -10.62
CA GLY A 266 -10.39 19.61 -11.71
C GLY A 266 -9.34 18.53 -11.96
N PHE A 267 -8.41 18.30 -11.06
CA PHE A 267 -7.31 17.33 -11.18
C PHE A 267 -6.86 16.87 -9.79
N ALA A 268 -6.19 15.71 -9.73
CA ALA A 268 -5.64 15.17 -8.49
C ALA A 268 -4.55 16.07 -7.90
N SER A 269 -4.51 16.13 -6.57
CA SER A 269 -3.48 16.84 -5.81
C SER A 269 -2.85 15.90 -4.79
N ALA A 270 -1.55 16.06 -4.57
CA ALA A 270 -0.85 15.31 -3.52
C ALA A 270 -1.21 15.77 -2.09
N THR A 271 -1.83 16.94 -1.93
CA THR A 271 -2.00 17.60 -0.64
C THR A 271 -3.45 17.88 -0.24
N CYS A 272 -4.42 17.52 -1.09
CA CYS A 272 -5.85 17.68 -0.80
C CYS A 272 -6.68 16.74 -1.69
N SER A 273 -7.91 16.44 -1.30
CA SER A 273 -8.77 15.49 -2.01
C SER A 273 -9.41 16.04 -3.30
N GLY A 274 -9.43 17.36 -3.46
CA GLY A 274 -10.13 18.01 -4.58
C GLY A 274 -11.65 18.15 -4.41
N ILE A 275 -12.22 17.60 -3.35
CA ILE A 275 -13.65 17.68 -3.05
C ILE A 275 -13.92 18.44 -1.74
N SER A 276 -15.15 18.86 -1.54
CA SER A 276 -15.58 19.50 -0.30
C SER A 276 -15.65 18.47 0.83
N GLN A 277 -14.84 18.64 1.84
CA GLN A 277 -14.79 17.83 3.06
C GLN A 277 -14.17 18.59 4.22
N ASN A 278 -14.30 18.06 5.45
CA ASN A 278 -13.52 18.48 6.59
C ASN A 278 -12.15 17.78 6.62
N ASN A 279 -11.20 18.32 7.38
CA ASN A 279 -9.91 17.65 7.61
C ASN A 279 -10.14 16.29 8.27
N PHE A 280 -9.45 15.26 7.76
CA PHE A 280 -9.51 13.87 8.22
C PHE A 280 -10.90 13.22 8.16
N GLN A 281 -11.79 13.72 7.32
CA GLN A 281 -13.14 13.20 7.25
C GLN A 281 -13.19 11.78 6.65
N PHE A 282 -12.35 11.46 5.67
CA PHE A 282 -12.22 10.09 5.19
C PHE A 282 -11.65 9.17 6.26
N SER A 283 -10.55 9.57 6.93
CA SER A 283 -9.98 8.82 8.05
C SER A 283 -11.05 8.45 9.06
N GLN A 284 -11.82 9.45 9.54
CA GLN A 284 -12.87 9.25 10.53
C GLN A 284 -14.00 8.36 10.01
N SER A 285 -14.33 8.47 8.71
CA SER A 285 -15.38 7.64 8.10
C SER A 285 -14.99 6.17 7.99
N PHE A 286 -13.69 5.85 7.89
CA PHE A 286 -13.20 4.47 7.84
C PHE A 286 -13.03 3.80 9.22
N LEU A 287 -13.07 4.55 10.34
CA LEU A 287 -12.89 3.98 11.69
C LEU A 287 -13.86 2.83 12.06
N PRO A 288 -15.11 2.74 11.53
CA PRO A 288 -15.99 1.62 11.81
C PRO A 288 -15.58 0.28 11.19
N PHE A 289 -14.50 0.20 10.40
CA PHE A 289 -13.96 -1.07 9.91
C PHE A 289 -13.50 -1.95 11.09
N LYS A 290 -13.90 -3.23 11.07
CA LYS A 290 -13.71 -4.18 12.19
C LYS A 290 -12.59 -5.16 11.93
#